data_5431066053d5fde0df9986a1587481a6
#
_entry.id   5431066053d5fde0df9986a1587481a6
#
_cell.length_a   1.000
_cell.length_b   1.000
_cell.length_c   1.000
_cell.angle_alpha   90.00
_cell.angle_beta   90.00
_cell.angle_gamma   90.00
#
_symmetry.space_group_name_H-M   'P 1'
#
loop_
_entity.id
_entity.type
_entity.pdbx_description
1 polymer ?
#
loop_
_entity_poly.entity_id
_entity_poly.type
_entity_poly.pdbx_seq_one_letter_code
_entity_poly.pdbx_strand_id
1 'polypeptide(L)'
;MGPIQSHQDLIVWQKAMDLAAEAYRLSKLFPKTEEYRLTSQLLRAATSVPANIAEGQPRGTRKDYAHFVTIARGSLAETETLFQLATKVDLLKADQVRSALDLCREVGKMLNGLLAKLRASDAT
;
A
#
# COMPACT_ATOMS: atom_id res chain seq x y z
N MET A 1 18.37 -9.83 14.35
CA MET A 1 18.17 -9.33 12.99
C MET A 1 19.30 -8.40 12.61
N GLY A 2 19.84 -8.54 11.42
CA GLY A 2 20.88 -7.67 10.92
C GLY A 2 20.35 -6.29 10.50
N PRO A 3 21.23 -5.38 10.11
CA PRO A 3 20.83 -4.08 9.61
C PRO A 3 20.05 -4.22 8.30
N ILE A 4 19.23 -3.20 8.02
CA ILE A 4 18.46 -3.14 6.78
C ILE A 4 19.40 -2.84 5.62
N GLN A 5 19.50 -3.79 4.68
CA GLN A 5 20.38 -3.67 3.51
C GLN A 5 19.61 -3.27 2.25
N SER A 6 18.31 -3.57 2.19
CA SER A 6 17.47 -3.21 1.07
C SER A 6 16.03 -3.04 1.54
N HIS A 7 15.17 -2.52 0.65
CA HIS A 7 13.74 -2.40 0.95
C HIS A 7 13.10 -3.74 1.30
N GLN A 8 13.67 -4.85 0.80
CA GLN A 8 13.12 -6.19 1.06
C GLN A 8 13.18 -6.57 2.54
N ASP A 9 14.06 -5.93 3.32
CA ASP A 9 14.17 -6.16 4.75
C ASP A 9 13.14 -5.37 5.56
N LEU A 10 12.42 -4.44 4.92
CA LEU A 10 11.42 -3.62 5.61
C LEU A 10 10.11 -4.39 5.77
N ILE A 11 9.63 -4.48 7.01
CA ILE A 11 8.36 -5.15 7.29
C ILE A 11 7.22 -4.44 6.57
N VAL A 12 7.23 -3.10 6.50
CA VAL A 12 6.19 -2.35 5.81
C VAL A 12 6.14 -2.70 4.32
N TRP A 13 7.30 -2.92 3.68
CA TRP A 13 7.33 -3.35 2.29
C TRP A 13 6.74 -4.75 2.14
N GLN A 14 7.11 -5.67 3.03
CA GLN A 14 6.59 -7.04 3.01
C GLN A 14 5.07 -7.06 3.16
N LYS A 15 4.55 -6.27 4.10
CA LYS A 15 3.11 -6.15 4.30
C LYS A 15 2.40 -5.49 3.11
N ALA A 16 3.04 -4.49 2.50
CA ALA A 16 2.51 -3.85 1.30
C ALA A 16 2.46 -4.84 0.12
N MET A 17 3.45 -5.73 0.03
CA MET A 17 3.42 -6.79 -0.98
C MET A 17 2.28 -7.77 -0.74
N ASP A 18 2.03 -8.12 0.52
CA ASP A 18 0.88 -8.96 0.88
C ASP A 18 -0.43 -8.29 0.48
N LEU A 19 -0.52 -6.99 0.70
CA LEU A 19 -1.70 -6.21 0.32
C LEU A 19 -1.91 -6.22 -1.21
N ALA A 20 -0.83 -6.03 -1.97
CA ALA A 20 -0.91 -6.07 -3.43
C ALA A 20 -1.36 -7.45 -3.92
N ALA A 21 -0.84 -8.52 -3.30
CA ALA A 21 -1.24 -9.89 -3.63
C ALA A 21 -2.73 -10.11 -3.33
N GLU A 22 -3.23 -9.58 -2.20
CA GLU A 22 -4.65 -9.64 -1.87
C GLU A 22 -5.50 -8.92 -2.92
N ALA A 23 -5.03 -7.76 -3.40
CA ALA A 23 -5.75 -7.02 -4.43
C ALA A 23 -5.87 -7.85 -5.71
N TYR A 24 -4.82 -8.56 -6.10
CA TYR A 24 -4.87 -9.47 -7.24
C TYR A 24 -5.87 -10.60 -6.99
N ARG A 25 -5.82 -11.21 -5.81
CA ARG A 25 -6.73 -12.31 -5.47
C ARG A 25 -8.18 -11.88 -5.51
N LEU A 26 -8.48 -10.74 -4.90
CA LEU A 26 -9.85 -10.23 -4.83
C LEU A 26 -10.36 -9.74 -6.19
N SER A 27 -9.47 -9.16 -7.01
CA SER A 27 -9.88 -8.67 -8.33
C SER A 27 -10.34 -9.78 -9.25
N LYS A 28 -9.92 -11.02 -9.02
CA LYS A 28 -10.38 -12.17 -9.80
C LYS A 28 -11.88 -12.44 -9.58
N LEU A 29 -12.45 -11.93 -8.50
CA LEU A 29 -13.88 -12.05 -8.22
C LEU A 29 -14.69 -11.00 -8.98
N PHE A 30 -14.05 -10.00 -9.53
CA PHE A 30 -14.74 -8.93 -10.28
C PHE A 30 -15.15 -9.46 -11.65
N PRO A 31 -16.31 -9.00 -12.19
CA PRO A 31 -16.71 -9.36 -13.53
C PRO A 31 -15.75 -8.75 -14.57
N LYS A 32 -15.64 -9.39 -15.72
CA LYS A 32 -14.77 -8.95 -16.79
C LYS A 32 -15.09 -7.52 -17.25
N THR A 33 -16.33 -7.09 -17.09
CA THR A 33 -16.74 -5.72 -17.41
C THR A 33 -15.99 -4.66 -16.63
N GLU A 34 -15.39 -5.04 -15.47
CA GLU A 34 -14.63 -4.13 -14.64
C GLU A 34 -13.13 -4.10 -14.97
N GLU A 35 -12.69 -4.90 -15.95
CA GLU A 35 -11.26 -5.06 -16.26
C GLU A 35 -10.53 -3.73 -16.48
N TYR A 36 -11.14 -2.82 -17.23
CA TYR A 36 -10.56 -1.50 -17.53
C TYR A 36 -11.12 -0.39 -16.64
N ARG A 37 -11.84 -0.75 -15.60
CA ARG A 37 -12.45 0.19 -14.65
C ARG A 37 -11.87 -0.08 -13.28
N LEU A 38 -12.67 -0.64 -12.37
CA LEU A 38 -12.29 -0.85 -10.97
C LEU A 38 -11.12 -1.81 -10.83
N THR A 39 -11.09 -2.89 -11.60
CA THR A 39 -9.98 -3.85 -11.55
C THR A 39 -8.65 -3.15 -11.83
N SER A 40 -8.58 -2.44 -12.94
CA SER A 40 -7.35 -1.73 -13.35
C SER A 40 -6.94 -0.71 -12.30
N GLN A 41 -7.88 0.09 -11.79
CA GLN A 41 -7.57 1.11 -10.77
C GLN A 41 -7.07 0.49 -9.48
N LEU A 42 -7.74 -0.57 -9.02
CA LEU A 42 -7.35 -1.23 -7.76
C LEU A 42 -5.94 -1.81 -7.86
N LEU A 43 -5.65 -2.51 -8.93
CA LEU A 43 -4.33 -3.14 -9.10
C LEU A 43 -3.23 -2.08 -9.22
N ARG A 44 -3.50 -1.00 -9.93
CA ARG A 44 -2.54 0.09 -10.06
C ARG A 44 -2.27 0.77 -8.71
N ALA A 45 -3.30 1.07 -7.95
CA ALA A 45 -3.15 1.69 -6.64
C ALA A 45 -2.41 0.77 -5.68
N ALA A 46 -2.82 -0.50 -5.61
CA ALA A 46 -2.24 -1.46 -4.67
C ALA A 46 -0.76 -1.72 -4.96
N THR A 47 -0.38 -1.88 -6.24
CA THR A 47 1.02 -2.13 -6.60
C THR A 47 1.89 -0.91 -6.40
N SER A 48 1.32 0.29 -6.45
CA SER A 48 2.03 1.54 -6.21
C SER A 48 2.54 1.65 -4.77
N VAL A 49 1.88 0.99 -3.80
CA VAL A 49 2.29 1.07 -2.39
C VAL A 49 3.69 0.45 -2.20
N PRO A 50 3.90 -0.83 -2.48
CA PRO A 50 5.24 -1.41 -2.31
C PRO A 50 6.26 -0.82 -3.29
N ALA A 51 5.84 -0.44 -4.50
CA ALA A 51 6.75 0.12 -5.48
C ALA A 51 7.37 1.44 -4.99
N ASN A 52 6.58 2.31 -4.36
CA ASN A 52 7.11 3.59 -3.85
C ASN A 52 7.95 3.41 -2.59
N ILE A 53 7.65 2.44 -1.75
CA ILE A 53 8.52 2.12 -0.61
C ILE A 53 9.87 1.67 -1.13
N ALA A 54 9.89 0.78 -2.13
CA ALA A 54 11.12 0.27 -2.73
C ALA A 54 11.91 1.38 -3.42
N GLU A 55 11.23 2.32 -4.07
CA GLU A 55 11.86 3.43 -4.77
C GLU A 55 12.50 4.41 -3.78
N GLY A 56 11.88 4.63 -2.63
CA GLY A 56 12.34 5.62 -1.65
C GLY A 56 13.46 5.13 -0.76
N GLN A 57 13.46 3.86 -0.38
CA GLN A 57 14.38 3.34 0.64
C GLN A 57 15.87 3.57 0.30
N PRO A 58 16.34 3.34 -0.95
CA PRO A 58 17.76 3.54 -1.25
C PRO A 58 18.16 5.01 -1.52
N ARG A 59 17.22 5.95 -1.45
CA ARG A 59 17.53 7.35 -1.70
C ARG A 59 18.51 7.89 -0.67
N GLY A 60 19.36 8.82 -1.11
CA GLY A 60 20.45 9.34 -0.28
C GLY A 60 20.03 10.32 0.80
N THR A 61 18.81 10.87 0.75
CA THR A 61 18.35 11.84 1.74
C THR A 61 17.03 11.38 2.36
N ARG A 62 16.81 11.82 3.61
CA ARG A 62 15.53 11.59 4.30
C ARG A 62 14.38 12.28 3.60
N LYS A 63 14.64 13.45 3.04
CA LYS A 63 13.61 14.21 2.34
C LYS A 63 13.10 13.45 1.14
N ASP A 64 13.97 12.87 0.33
CA ASP A 64 13.58 12.07 -0.83
C ASP A 64 12.86 10.80 -0.41
N TYR A 65 13.36 10.14 0.63
CA TYR A 65 12.71 8.95 1.17
C TYR A 65 11.28 9.29 1.64
N ALA A 66 11.14 10.37 2.42
CA ALA A 66 9.83 10.81 2.91
C ALA A 66 8.86 11.14 1.77
N HIS A 67 9.38 11.70 0.66
CA HIS A 67 8.58 11.99 -0.53
C HIS A 67 7.94 10.70 -1.08
N PHE A 68 8.73 9.65 -1.27
CA PHE A 68 8.22 8.38 -1.79
C PHE A 68 7.27 7.68 -0.80
N VAL A 69 7.56 7.77 0.49
CA VAL A 69 6.67 7.21 1.52
C VAL A 69 5.32 7.95 1.51
N THR A 70 5.34 9.25 1.28
CA THR A 70 4.10 10.05 1.16
C THR A 70 3.28 9.61 -0.05
N ILE A 71 3.93 9.33 -1.18
CA ILE A 71 3.24 8.81 -2.36
C ILE A 71 2.62 7.44 -2.05
N ALA A 72 3.39 6.56 -1.37
CA ALA A 72 2.90 5.24 -0.98
C ALA A 72 1.66 5.37 -0.08
N ARG A 73 1.66 6.32 0.86
CA ARG A 73 0.53 6.55 1.75
C ARG A 73 -0.71 6.99 0.98
N GLY A 74 -0.54 7.85 -0.03
CA GLY A 74 -1.65 8.25 -0.91
C GLY A 74 -2.21 7.08 -1.72
N SER A 75 -1.33 6.24 -2.25
CA SER A 75 -1.73 5.04 -2.98
C SER A 75 -2.47 4.05 -2.09
N LEU A 76 -2.05 3.96 -0.82
CA LEU A 76 -2.73 3.12 0.17
C LEU A 76 -4.15 3.61 0.44
N ALA A 77 -4.32 4.93 0.60
CA ALA A 77 -5.65 5.51 0.82
C ALA A 77 -6.56 5.24 -0.39
N GLU A 78 -6.01 5.33 -1.60
CA GLU A 78 -6.76 5.00 -2.81
C GLU A 78 -7.14 3.52 -2.83
N THR A 79 -6.21 2.63 -2.48
CA THR A 79 -6.45 1.19 -2.42
C THR A 79 -7.59 0.86 -1.45
N GLU A 80 -7.55 1.43 -0.25
CA GLU A 80 -8.59 1.23 0.75
C GLU A 80 -9.93 1.74 0.25
N THR A 81 -9.94 2.91 -0.38
CA THR A 81 -11.15 3.50 -0.94
C THR A 81 -11.77 2.58 -1.99
N LEU A 82 -10.94 2.01 -2.87
CA LEU A 82 -11.44 1.13 -3.93
C LEU A 82 -11.97 -0.19 -3.39
N PHE A 83 -11.37 -0.75 -2.34
CA PHE A 83 -11.93 -1.92 -1.66
C PHE A 83 -13.30 -1.60 -1.05
N GLN A 84 -13.40 -0.45 -0.41
CA GLN A 84 -14.67 -0.02 0.19
C GLN A 84 -15.73 0.23 -0.87
N LEU A 85 -15.33 0.83 -2.00
CA LEU A 85 -16.25 1.04 -3.13
C LEU A 85 -16.73 -0.30 -3.70
N ALA A 86 -15.82 -1.26 -3.85
CA ALA A 86 -16.19 -2.59 -4.35
C ALA A 86 -17.24 -3.25 -3.47
N THR A 87 -17.13 -3.07 -2.15
CA THR A 87 -18.13 -3.59 -1.21
C THR A 87 -19.45 -2.85 -1.36
N LYS A 88 -19.39 -1.54 -1.52
CA LYS A 88 -20.60 -0.70 -1.62
C LYS A 88 -21.40 -1.00 -2.88
N VAL A 89 -20.76 -1.37 -3.96
CA VAL A 89 -21.43 -1.70 -5.22
C VAL A 89 -21.60 -3.22 -5.40
N ASP A 90 -21.42 -3.97 -4.34
CA ASP A 90 -21.69 -5.42 -4.28
C ASP A 90 -20.77 -6.29 -5.16
N LEU A 91 -19.59 -5.81 -5.50
CA LEU A 91 -18.57 -6.63 -6.18
C LEU A 91 -17.82 -7.52 -5.20
N LEU A 92 -17.72 -7.10 -3.95
CA LEU A 92 -17.11 -7.87 -2.85
C LEU A 92 -18.06 -7.87 -1.66
N LYS A 93 -18.05 -8.97 -0.92
CA LYS A 93 -18.77 -9.06 0.35
C LYS A 93 -17.87 -8.55 1.47
N ALA A 94 -18.47 -8.06 2.55
CA ALA A 94 -17.72 -7.52 3.69
C ALA A 94 -16.70 -8.52 4.26
N ASP A 95 -17.06 -9.80 4.35
CA ASP A 95 -16.15 -10.82 4.87
C ASP A 95 -15.01 -11.13 3.91
N GLN A 96 -15.22 -10.97 2.61
CA GLN A 96 -14.16 -11.19 1.61
C GLN A 96 -13.07 -10.12 1.67
N VAL A 97 -13.43 -8.90 2.01
CA VAL A 97 -12.51 -7.74 1.97
C VAL A 97 -11.89 -7.44 3.33
N ARG A 98 -12.32 -8.10 4.39
CA ARG A 98 -11.88 -7.79 5.76
C ARG A 98 -10.36 -7.88 5.91
N SER A 99 -9.77 -8.96 5.45
CA SER A 99 -8.33 -9.19 5.55
C SER A 99 -7.54 -8.12 4.82
N ALA A 100 -8.00 -7.71 3.64
CA ALA A 100 -7.36 -6.66 2.86
C ALA A 100 -7.44 -5.30 3.56
N LEU A 101 -8.60 -4.98 4.16
CA LEU A 101 -8.76 -3.74 4.91
C LEU A 101 -7.91 -3.72 6.17
N ASP A 102 -7.75 -4.87 6.82
CA ASP A 102 -6.85 -4.99 7.98
C ASP A 102 -5.41 -4.72 7.57
N LEU A 103 -4.98 -5.25 6.42
CA LEU A 103 -3.64 -4.97 5.88
C LEU A 103 -3.47 -3.48 5.55
N CYS A 104 -4.48 -2.84 4.97
CA CYS A 104 -4.44 -1.40 4.70
C CYS A 104 -4.20 -0.62 5.99
N ARG A 105 -4.90 -0.98 7.05
CA ARG A 105 -4.77 -0.30 8.36
C ARG A 105 -3.37 -0.50 8.93
N GLU A 106 -2.87 -1.73 8.86
CA GLU A 106 -1.55 -2.09 9.38
C GLU A 106 -0.43 -1.36 8.61
N VAL A 107 -0.48 -1.39 7.28
CA VAL A 107 0.49 -0.69 6.44
C VAL A 107 0.41 0.81 6.68
N GLY A 108 -0.79 1.37 6.84
CA GLY A 108 -0.98 2.79 7.11
C GLY A 108 -0.30 3.24 8.39
N LYS A 109 -0.43 2.46 9.46
CA LYS A 109 0.26 2.75 10.73
C LYS A 109 1.77 2.73 10.56
N MET A 110 2.27 1.76 9.82
CA MET A 110 3.72 1.63 9.59
C MET A 110 4.26 2.78 8.74
N LEU A 111 3.53 3.20 7.70
CA LEU A 111 3.93 4.33 6.87
C LEU A 111 3.92 5.64 7.66
N ASN A 112 2.91 5.84 8.50
CA ASN A 112 2.85 7.03 9.35
C ASN A 112 4.01 7.06 10.34
N GLY A 113 4.34 5.91 10.93
CA GLY A 113 5.49 5.80 11.84
C GLY A 113 6.81 6.10 11.14
N LEU A 114 6.97 5.58 9.93
CA LEU A 114 8.18 5.82 9.13
C LEU A 114 8.30 7.31 8.77
N LEU A 115 7.20 7.94 8.33
CA LEU A 115 7.20 9.37 8.03
C LEU A 115 7.56 10.20 9.25
N ALA A 116 7.01 9.86 10.41
CA ALA A 116 7.32 10.58 11.65
C ALA A 116 8.82 10.51 11.96
N LYS A 117 9.44 9.34 11.79
CA LYS A 117 10.89 9.18 12.01
C LYS A 117 11.69 10.00 11.01
N LEU A 118 11.31 9.97 9.73
CA LEU A 118 12.06 10.69 8.70
C LEU A 118 11.98 12.20 8.88
N ARG A 119 10.84 12.72 9.34
CA ARG A 119 10.62 14.14 9.55
C ARG A 119 11.16 14.65 10.87
N ALA A 120 11.09 13.85 11.93
CA ALA A 120 11.56 14.24 13.25
C ALA A 120 13.07 14.52 13.26
N SER A 121 13.84 13.77 12.46
CA SER A 121 15.29 13.96 12.38
C SER A 121 15.68 15.27 11.72
N ASP A 122 14.80 15.89 10.94
CA ASP A 122 15.05 17.17 10.29
C ASP A 122 14.77 18.36 11.22
N ALA A 123 14.12 18.13 12.36
CA ALA A 123 13.77 19.18 13.32
C ALA A 123 14.93 19.55 14.26
N THR A 124 15.99 18.77 14.24
CA THR A 124 17.19 19.04 15.04
C THR A 124 18.33 19.57 14.16
#